data_b850c05e3e2ef67b38f4e3b923095b3e
#
_entry.id   b850c05e3e2ef67b38f4e3b923095b3e
#
_cell.length_a   1.000
_cell.length_b   1.000
_cell.length_c   1.000
_cell.angle_alpha   90.00
_cell.angle_beta   90.00
_cell.angle_gamma   90.00
#
_symmetry.space_group_name_H-M   'P 1'
#
loop_
_entity.id
_entity.type
_entity.pdbx_description
1 polymer ?
#
loop_
_entity_poly.entity_id
_entity_poly.type
_entity_poly.pdbx_seq_one_letter_code
_entity_poly.pdbx_strand_id
1 'polypeptide(L)'
;MQTNEILETIKMIDEEYLDIRTITMGISLLDCMDPDIHVSCQKVEEKICRLAKDLVKVGNDFSKIYGIPVVNKRISVTPIAMLVACSGGNPVEYALTLERCAQKLGVDFIGGYSALVQKGYSAGDNELIESIPEALAKTQHVCASVNVGSTKAGINMDAVAQMGRIVKRCAEYTKDDNCLGAAKLVVFCNAPEDNPFMAGAFHGVGEADCVINVGVSGPGVVRAVLSKADKSLRMDQIADLIKRTAFKITRMGQLVGTVASEKLGVPFGIVDLSLAPTPAIGDSVAYILEEMGLETCGAYGTTACLAMLNDAVKKGGVMATSNVGGLSGAFIPVSEDAGMIHAARTGALKLEKLEAMTAVCSVGLDMIVIPGETSASVISGIIADEAAIGMVNTKTTAVRVIPAIGKDVGDELDFGGLLGAGPVMPISQISNDVMINRGGRIPAPLQALKN
;
A
#
# COMPACT_ATOMS: atom_id res chain seq x y z
N MET A 1 -21.01 -19.94 -19.13
CA MET A 1 -19.67 -19.55 -19.61
C MET A 1 -19.44 -20.16 -20.97
N GLN A 2 -19.07 -19.38 -21.97
CA GLN A 2 -18.68 -19.91 -23.28
C GLN A 2 -17.25 -20.48 -23.16
N THR A 3 -16.95 -21.52 -23.96
CA THR A 3 -15.62 -22.18 -23.94
C THR A 3 -14.46 -21.19 -24.09
N ASN A 4 -14.65 -20.15 -24.92
CA ASN A 4 -13.66 -19.11 -25.14
C ASN A 4 -13.39 -18.27 -23.87
N GLU A 5 -14.41 -18.00 -23.04
CA GLU A 5 -14.25 -17.26 -21.78
C GLU A 5 -13.46 -18.06 -20.74
N ILE A 6 -13.65 -19.40 -20.73
CA ILE A 6 -12.86 -20.28 -19.84
C ILE A 6 -11.40 -20.30 -20.28
N LEU A 7 -11.13 -20.45 -21.58
CA LEU A 7 -9.76 -20.44 -22.11
C LEU A 7 -9.07 -19.09 -21.88
N GLU A 8 -9.79 -17.98 -22.02
CA GLU A 8 -9.26 -16.64 -21.72
C GLU A 8 -8.88 -16.51 -20.24
N THR A 9 -9.73 -16.99 -19.34
CA THR A 9 -9.45 -16.95 -17.90
C THR A 9 -8.21 -17.78 -17.54
N ILE A 10 -8.08 -19.00 -18.08
CA ILE A 10 -6.90 -19.84 -17.89
C ILE A 10 -5.64 -19.10 -18.36
N LYS A 11 -5.69 -18.49 -19.53
CA LYS A 11 -4.57 -17.74 -20.08
C LYS A 11 -4.17 -16.54 -19.23
N MET A 12 -5.16 -15.81 -18.71
CA MET A 12 -4.91 -14.68 -17.78
C MET A 12 -4.13 -15.13 -16.54
N ILE A 13 -4.39 -16.34 -16.04
CA ILE A 13 -3.72 -16.90 -14.85
C ILE A 13 -2.33 -17.45 -15.21
N ASP A 14 -2.26 -18.33 -16.20
CA ASP A 14 -1.04 -19.12 -16.49
C ASP A 14 0.03 -18.32 -17.24
N GLU A 15 -0.37 -17.39 -18.12
CA GLU A 15 0.55 -16.66 -19.00
C GLU A 15 0.65 -15.16 -18.71
N GLU A 16 -0.39 -14.55 -18.14
CA GLU A 16 -0.54 -13.09 -18.05
C GLU A 16 -0.50 -12.56 -16.60
N TYR A 17 -0.07 -13.38 -15.64
CA TYR A 17 0.18 -13.00 -14.23
C TYR A 17 -1.05 -12.45 -13.49
N LEU A 18 -2.27 -12.95 -13.79
CA LEU A 18 -3.42 -12.65 -12.93
C LEU A 18 -3.26 -13.33 -11.59
N ASP A 19 -3.23 -12.57 -10.52
CA ASP A 19 -3.19 -13.09 -9.17
C ASP A 19 -4.24 -12.45 -8.25
N ILE A 20 -4.60 -13.19 -7.20
CA ILE A 20 -5.21 -12.62 -6.02
C ILE A 20 -4.07 -12.22 -5.10
N ARG A 21 -3.74 -10.94 -5.13
CA ARG A 21 -2.60 -10.44 -4.37
C ARG A 21 -2.77 -10.69 -2.89
N THR A 22 -3.99 -10.54 -2.37
CA THR A 22 -4.26 -10.81 -0.96
C THR A 22 -5.72 -11.15 -0.69
N ILE A 23 -5.93 -12.04 0.29
CA ILE A 23 -7.15 -12.11 1.09
C ILE A 23 -6.79 -11.54 2.45
N THR A 24 -7.42 -10.44 2.84
CA THR A 24 -7.15 -9.72 4.09
C THR A 24 -8.36 -9.77 5.00
N MET A 25 -8.19 -10.25 6.23
CA MET A 25 -9.21 -10.18 7.27
C MET A 25 -9.03 -8.90 8.07
N GLY A 26 -10.00 -7.99 7.99
CA GLY A 26 -10.10 -6.83 8.87
C GLY A 26 -10.71 -7.23 10.19
N ILE A 27 -10.11 -6.85 11.32
CA ILE A 27 -10.56 -7.21 12.67
C ILE A 27 -10.56 -5.97 13.56
N SER A 28 -11.73 -5.60 14.09
CA SER A 28 -11.83 -4.58 15.13
C SER A 28 -11.25 -5.11 16.43
N LEU A 29 -10.44 -4.31 17.10
CA LEU A 29 -9.85 -4.60 18.42
C LEU A 29 -10.40 -3.69 19.54
N LEU A 30 -11.46 -2.93 19.27
CA LEU A 30 -11.99 -1.97 20.22
C LEU A 30 -12.48 -2.63 21.51
N ASP A 31 -13.01 -3.84 21.44
CA ASP A 31 -13.44 -4.66 22.59
C ASP A 31 -12.25 -5.31 23.34
N CYS A 32 -11.05 -5.22 22.80
CA CYS A 32 -9.82 -5.73 23.45
C CYS A 32 -9.15 -4.69 24.36
N MET A 33 -9.65 -3.43 24.38
CA MET A 33 -9.09 -2.39 25.22
C MET A 33 -9.16 -2.76 26.71
N ASP A 34 -8.07 -2.51 27.44
CA ASP A 34 -7.96 -2.74 28.87
C ASP A 34 -6.92 -1.79 29.46
N PRO A 35 -7.09 -1.25 30.68
CA PRO A 35 -6.07 -0.45 31.34
C PRO A 35 -4.74 -1.18 31.57
N ASP A 36 -4.77 -2.51 31.70
CA ASP A 36 -3.59 -3.35 31.77
C ASP A 36 -3.21 -3.82 30.36
N ILE A 37 -2.01 -3.43 29.91
CA ILE A 37 -1.50 -3.79 28.59
C ILE A 37 -1.40 -5.31 28.38
N HIS A 38 -1.06 -6.07 29.42
CA HIS A 38 -0.93 -7.53 29.30
C HIS A 38 -2.28 -8.19 29.10
N VAL A 39 -3.31 -7.71 29.81
CA VAL A 39 -4.70 -8.17 29.63
C VAL A 39 -5.19 -7.78 28.23
N SER A 40 -4.93 -6.55 27.78
CA SER A 40 -5.28 -6.10 26.44
C SER A 40 -4.59 -6.97 25.37
N CYS A 41 -3.29 -7.20 25.47
CA CYS A 41 -2.54 -8.06 24.56
C CYS A 41 -3.08 -9.50 24.53
N GLN A 42 -3.47 -10.06 25.66
CA GLN A 42 -4.10 -11.38 25.71
C GLN A 42 -5.42 -11.41 24.96
N LYS A 43 -6.32 -10.43 25.18
CA LYS A 43 -7.59 -10.30 24.44
C LYS A 43 -7.36 -10.17 22.93
N VAL A 44 -6.37 -9.37 22.52
CA VAL A 44 -5.99 -9.19 21.11
C VAL A 44 -5.57 -10.53 20.49
N GLU A 45 -4.68 -11.27 21.16
CA GLU A 45 -4.19 -12.58 20.69
C GLU A 45 -5.35 -13.59 20.58
N GLU A 46 -6.18 -13.68 21.60
CA GLU A 46 -7.35 -14.58 21.62
C GLU A 46 -8.34 -14.26 20.49
N LYS A 47 -8.67 -12.98 20.28
CA LYS A 47 -9.61 -12.55 19.24
C LYS A 47 -9.08 -12.83 17.84
N ILE A 48 -7.84 -12.41 17.54
CA ILE A 48 -7.21 -12.62 16.23
C ILE A 48 -7.09 -14.12 15.93
N CYS A 49 -6.54 -14.91 16.85
CA CYS A 49 -6.36 -16.34 16.64
C CYS A 49 -7.69 -17.10 16.50
N ARG A 50 -8.74 -16.67 17.16
CA ARG A 50 -10.08 -17.27 17.03
C ARG A 50 -10.72 -16.96 15.68
N LEU A 51 -10.68 -15.70 15.23
CA LEU A 51 -11.34 -15.26 13.99
C LEU A 51 -10.57 -15.72 12.73
N ALA A 52 -9.27 -15.61 12.73
CA ALA A 52 -8.44 -15.87 11.54
C ALA A 52 -7.90 -17.30 11.47
N LYS A 53 -8.31 -18.23 12.34
CA LYS A 53 -7.78 -19.61 12.41
C LYS A 53 -7.79 -20.39 11.09
N ASP A 54 -8.77 -20.14 10.24
CA ASP A 54 -8.95 -20.85 8.97
C ASP A 54 -8.56 -20.00 7.74
N LEU A 55 -8.10 -18.74 7.92
CA LEU A 55 -7.83 -17.81 6.84
C LEU A 55 -6.79 -18.36 5.82
N VAL A 56 -5.67 -18.83 6.31
CA VAL A 56 -4.58 -19.38 5.48
C VAL A 56 -5.04 -20.63 4.73
N LYS A 57 -5.75 -21.51 5.44
CA LYS A 57 -6.32 -22.74 4.83
C LYS A 57 -7.29 -22.39 3.71
N VAL A 58 -8.22 -21.46 3.93
CA VAL A 58 -9.20 -21.05 2.91
C VAL A 58 -8.52 -20.45 1.68
N GLY A 59 -7.50 -19.58 1.87
CA GLY A 59 -6.73 -19.03 0.76
C GLY A 59 -6.00 -20.10 -0.04
N ASN A 60 -5.36 -21.06 0.63
CA ASN A 60 -4.63 -22.15 -0.03
C ASN A 60 -5.59 -23.15 -0.73
N ASP A 61 -6.72 -23.47 -0.11
CA ASP A 61 -7.75 -24.34 -0.71
C ASP A 61 -8.37 -23.68 -1.95
N PHE A 62 -8.57 -22.35 -1.92
CA PHE A 62 -9.04 -21.59 -3.08
C PHE A 62 -8.06 -21.74 -4.25
N SER A 63 -6.78 -21.53 -4.02
CA SER A 63 -5.74 -21.66 -5.06
C SER A 63 -5.72 -23.07 -5.67
N LYS A 64 -5.88 -24.12 -4.85
CA LYS A 64 -5.91 -25.51 -5.32
C LYS A 64 -7.16 -25.86 -6.13
N ILE A 65 -8.32 -25.33 -5.71
CA ILE A 65 -9.62 -25.69 -6.32
C ILE A 65 -9.84 -24.95 -7.64
N TYR A 66 -9.49 -23.65 -7.67
CA TYR A 66 -9.77 -22.78 -8.81
C TYR A 66 -8.56 -22.50 -9.71
N GLY A 67 -7.37 -22.95 -9.32
CA GLY A 67 -6.13 -22.70 -10.07
C GLY A 67 -5.63 -21.26 -10.02
N ILE A 68 -6.29 -20.37 -9.24
CA ILE A 68 -5.93 -18.95 -9.15
C ILE A 68 -5.03 -18.75 -7.93
N PRO A 69 -3.78 -18.27 -8.10
CA PRO A 69 -2.89 -18.04 -6.96
C PRO A 69 -3.45 -17.00 -6.00
N VAL A 70 -3.51 -17.34 -4.69
CA VAL A 70 -3.69 -16.38 -3.61
C VAL A 70 -2.32 -16.16 -2.97
N VAL A 71 -1.68 -15.06 -3.33
CA VAL A 71 -0.27 -14.82 -3.02
C VAL A 71 -0.08 -14.57 -1.53
N ASN A 72 -0.86 -13.65 -0.93
CA ASN A 72 -0.79 -13.33 0.48
C ASN A 72 -2.11 -13.58 1.22
N LYS A 73 -2.01 -13.97 2.47
CA LYS A 73 -3.09 -14.00 3.46
C LYS A 73 -2.69 -13.05 4.58
N ARG A 74 -3.47 -12.00 4.77
CA ARG A 74 -3.13 -10.87 5.65
C ARG A 74 -4.22 -10.62 6.69
N ILE A 75 -3.84 -9.89 7.73
CA ILE A 75 -4.77 -9.34 8.73
C ILE A 75 -4.53 -7.84 8.80
N SER A 76 -5.60 -7.05 8.91
CA SER A 76 -5.55 -5.64 9.29
C SER A 76 -6.36 -5.44 10.56
N VAL A 77 -5.81 -4.65 11.51
CA VAL A 77 -6.48 -4.43 12.79
C VAL A 77 -6.73 -2.95 13.04
N THR A 78 -7.60 -2.65 13.99
CA THR A 78 -7.81 -1.29 14.50
C THR A 78 -6.45 -0.62 14.79
N PRO A 79 -6.27 0.67 14.48
CA PRO A 79 -5.03 1.40 14.81
C PRO A 79 -4.63 1.20 16.27
N ILE A 80 -3.50 0.57 16.50
CA ILE A 80 -3.03 0.17 17.84
C ILE A 80 -2.84 1.39 18.77
N ALA A 81 -2.59 2.58 18.24
CA ALA A 81 -2.53 3.80 19.05
C ALA A 81 -3.79 4.01 19.90
N MET A 82 -4.95 3.54 19.46
CA MET A 82 -6.19 3.63 20.23
C MET A 82 -6.17 2.70 21.45
N LEU A 83 -5.58 1.53 21.33
CA LEU A 83 -5.43 0.60 22.46
C LEU A 83 -4.37 1.14 23.44
N VAL A 84 -3.25 1.67 22.91
CA VAL A 84 -2.20 2.31 23.72
C VAL A 84 -2.76 3.47 24.54
N ALA A 85 -3.65 4.26 23.98
CA ALA A 85 -4.32 5.36 24.68
C ALA A 85 -5.13 4.90 25.92
N CYS A 86 -5.57 3.65 25.94
CA CYS A 86 -6.31 3.06 27.07
C CYS A 86 -5.39 2.35 28.07
N SER A 87 -4.42 1.57 27.56
CA SER A 87 -3.66 0.64 28.38
C SER A 87 -2.42 1.25 29.07
N GLY A 88 -1.84 2.31 28.49
CA GLY A 88 -0.48 2.72 28.86
C GLY A 88 0.56 1.62 28.58
N GLY A 89 1.72 1.72 29.20
CA GLY A 89 2.81 0.73 29.06
C GLY A 89 3.62 0.89 27.76
N ASN A 90 4.45 -0.13 27.45
CA ASN A 90 5.29 -0.09 26.26
C ASN A 90 4.52 -0.60 25.01
N PRO A 91 4.27 0.26 23.99
CA PRO A 91 3.53 -0.15 22.80
C PRO A 91 4.15 -1.34 22.03
N VAL A 92 5.45 -1.57 22.16
CA VAL A 92 6.15 -2.72 21.52
C VAL A 92 5.53 -4.06 21.91
N GLU A 93 4.89 -4.16 23.09
CA GLU A 93 4.19 -5.39 23.52
C GLU A 93 3.04 -5.76 22.56
N TYR A 94 2.32 -4.78 22.03
CA TYR A 94 1.32 -5.03 20.99
C TYR A 94 1.96 -5.52 19.69
N ALA A 95 3.08 -4.94 19.26
CA ALA A 95 3.77 -5.41 18.06
C ALA A 95 4.22 -6.87 18.21
N LEU A 96 4.80 -7.23 19.35
CA LEU A 96 5.21 -8.61 19.66
C LEU A 96 4.00 -9.56 19.75
N THR A 97 2.85 -9.06 20.21
CA THR A 97 1.60 -9.85 20.23
C THR A 97 1.08 -10.11 18.83
N LEU A 98 1.07 -9.10 17.96
CA LEU A 98 0.71 -9.25 16.55
C LEU A 98 1.65 -10.20 15.82
N GLU A 99 2.96 -10.12 16.11
CA GLU A 99 3.97 -11.04 15.55
C GLU A 99 3.70 -12.49 15.94
N ARG A 100 3.40 -12.74 17.23
CA ARG A 100 3.01 -14.08 17.69
C ARG A 100 1.74 -14.59 16.99
N CYS A 101 0.75 -13.71 16.78
CA CYS A 101 -0.46 -14.06 16.02
C CYS A 101 -0.10 -14.47 14.59
N ALA A 102 0.74 -13.66 13.89
CA ALA A 102 1.15 -13.95 12.53
C ALA A 102 1.84 -15.31 12.42
N GLN A 103 2.78 -15.60 13.30
CA GLN A 103 3.50 -16.88 13.35
C GLN A 103 2.58 -18.07 13.63
N LYS A 104 1.64 -17.94 14.59
CA LYS A 104 0.70 -19.00 14.93
C LYS A 104 -0.26 -19.31 13.79
N LEU A 105 -0.72 -18.30 13.07
CA LEU A 105 -1.70 -18.43 11.99
C LEU A 105 -1.05 -18.73 10.63
N GLY A 106 0.25 -18.43 10.47
CA GLY A 106 0.96 -18.54 9.19
C GLY A 106 0.54 -17.48 8.18
N VAL A 107 0.08 -16.30 8.63
CA VAL A 107 -0.24 -15.18 7.75
C VAL A 107 1.03 -14.42 7.37
N ASP A 108 1.01 -13.82 6.17
CA ASP A 108 2.17 -13.16 5.61
C ASP A 108 2.45 -11.80 6.26
N PHE A 109 1.38 -11.03 6.56
CA PHE A 109 1.50 -9.72 7.21
C PHE A 109 0.32 -9.42 8.13
N ILE A 110 0.58 -8.60 9.17
CA ILE A 110 -0.44 -7.95 10.00
C ILE A 110 -0.19 -6.44 9.99
N GLY A 111 -1.13 -5.68 9.43
CA GLY A 111 -1.17 -4.22 9.47
C GLY A 111 -2.02 -3.71 10.63
N GLY A 112 -1.81 -2.43 10.98
CA GLY A 112 -2.56 -1.76 12.06
C GLY A 112 -1.70 -1.31 13.23
N TYR A 113 -0.37 -1.53 13.20
CA TYR A 113 0.53 -0.83 14.12
C TYR A 113 0.63 0.64 13.71
N SER A 114 -0.47 1.37 13.92
CA SER A 114 -0.78 2.62 13.23
C SER A 114 -1.30 3.70 14.17
N ALA A 115 -1.11 4.98 13.75
CA ALA A 115 -1.66 6.15 14.40
C ALA A 115 -2.31 7.10 13.37
N LEU A 116 -3.41 7.76 13.75
CA LEU A 116 -4.20 8.67 12.91
C LEU A 116 -4.10 10.11 13.47
N VAL A 117 -3.04 10.83 13.08
CA VAL A 117 -2.67 12.12 13.66
C VAL A 117 -2.98 13.34 12.77
N GLN A 118 -3.75 13.15 11.70
CA GLN A 118 -4.16 14.24 10.80
C GLN A 118 -4.94 15.35 11.52
N LYS A 119 -5.70 15.02 12.53
CA LYS A 119 -6.47 15.98 13.36
C LYS A 119 -5.68 16.56 14.54
N GLY A 120 -4.51 16.04 14.83
CA GLY A 120 -3.69 16.27 16.00
C GLY A 120 -3.44 14.98 16.76
N TYR A 121 -2.57 15.02 17.75
CA TYR A 121 -2.27 13.86 18.56
C TYR A 121 -3.37 13.61 19.59
N SER A 122 -3.70 12.36 19.81
CA SER A 122 -4.46 11.85 20.96
C SER A 122 -3.52 11.13 21.93
N ALA A 123 -4.04 10.75 23.10
CA ALA A 123 -3.28 9.92 24.03
C ALA A 123 -2.88 8.61 23.34
N GLY A 124 -1.63 8.18 23.51
CA GLY A 124 -1.11 6.96 22.90
C GLY A 124 -0.51 7.13 21.50
N ASP A 125 -0.87 8.16 20.73
CA ASP A 125 -0.33 8.34 19.39
C ASP A 125 1.18 8.57 19.38
N ASN A 126 1.66 9.43 20.25
CA ASN A 126 3.09 9.76 20.30
C ASN A 126 3.93 8.58 20.79
N GLU A 127 3.47 7.88 21.82
CA GLU A 127 4.14 6.69 22.36
C GLU A 127 4.21 5.58 21.31
N LEU A 128 3.14 5.36 20.56
CA LEU A 128 3.15 4.39 19.47
C LEU A 128 4.14 4.80 18.38
N ILE A 129 4.06 6.05 17.88
CA ILE A 129 4.92 6.52 16.78
C ILE A 129 6.41 6.41 17.16
N GLU A 130 6.79 6.82 18.37
CA GLU A 130 8.18 6.72 18.84
C GLU A 130 8.66 5.26 18.98
N SER A 131 7.75 4.32 19.21
CA SER A 131 8.07 2.90 19.32
C SER A 131 8.22 2.17 17.96
N ILE A 132 7.76 2.77 16.83
CA ILE A 132 7.76 2.12 15.51
C ILE A 132 9.13 1.56 15.11
N PRO A 133 10.26 2.29 15.24
CA PRO A 133 11.57 1.75 14.84
C PRO A 133 11.94 0.46 15.58
N GLU A 134 11.71 0.41 16.89
CA GLU A 134 11.97 -0.77 17.70
C GLU A 134 11.00 -1.91 17.38
N ALA A 135 9.71 -1.61 17.23
CA ALA A 135 8.68 -2.57 16.88
C ALA A 135 8.99 -3.27 15.54
N LEU A 136 9.32 -2.50 14.50
CA LEU A 136 9.60 -3.04 13.18
C LEU A 136 10.95 -3.77 13.09
N ALA A 137 11.92 -3.41 13.93
CA ALA A 137 13.18 -4.14 14.03
C ALA A 137 13.02 -5.51 14.76
N LYS A 138 12.07 -5.60 15.69
CA LYS A 138 11.82 -6.83 16.46
C LYS A 138 10.79 -7.77 15.83
N THR A 139 10.14 -7.38 14.74
CA THR A 139 9.07 -8.15 14.10
C THR A 139 9.35 -8.36 12.62
N GLN A 140 8.88 -9.47 12.06
CA GLN A 140 9.01 -9.77 10.62
C GLN A 140 7.72 -9.49 9.86
N HIS A 141 6.56 -9.79 10.45
CA HIS A 141 5.25 -9.75 9.80
C HIS A 141 4.45 -8.48 10.10
N VAL A 142 4.84 -7.68 11.10
CA VAL A 142 4.11 -6.47 11.48
C VAL A 142 4.47 -5.30 10.56
N CYS A 143 3.44 -4.60 10.09
CA CYS A 143 3.58 -3.38 9.30
C CYS A 143 2.93 -2.20 10.01
N ALA A 144 3.54 -1.01 9.84
CA ALA A 144 3.12 0.22 10.48
C ALA A 144 2.69 1.29 9.50
N SER A 145 1.81 2.19 9.95
CA SER A 145 1.48 3.39 9.19
C SER A 145 1.09 4.56 10.09
N VAL A 146 1.32 5.77 9.59
CA VAL A 146 0.86 7.00 10.26
C VAL A 146 0.17 7.90 9.24
N ASN A 147 -1.08 8.29 9.53
CA ASN A 147 -1.82 9.22 8.69
C ASN A 147 -1.63 10.64 9.20
N VAL A 148 -0.85 11.46 8.48
CA VAL A 148 -0.44 12.81 8.92
C VAL A 148 -1.31 13.92 8.35
N GLY A 149 -2.14 13.64 7.36
CA GLY A 149 -2.94 14.65 6.67
C GLY A 149 -4.26 14.13 6.15
N SER A 150 -5.18 15.04 5.91
CA SER A 150 -6.41 14.77 5.16
C SER A 150 -6.94 16.05 4.52
N THR A 151 -7.75 15.88 3.48
CA THR A 151 -8.43 17.01 2.82
C THR A 151 -9.26 17.82 3.81
N LYS A 152 -9.89 17.20 4.82
CA LYS A 152 -10.72 17.88 5.82
C LYS A 152 -9.91 18.54 6.94
N ALA A 153 -8.83 17.92 7.39
CA ALA A 153 -8.08 18.38 8.56
C ALA A 153 -6.85 19.22 8.18
N GLY A 154 -6.41 19.21 6.93
CA GLY A 154 -5.12 19.76 6.53
C GLY A 154 -3.97 18.79 6.86
N ILE A 155 -2.75 19.29 6.91
CA ILE A 155 -1.54 18.52 7.19
C ILE A 155 -1.01 18.88 8.57
N ASN A 156 -0.76 17.88 9.41
CA ASN A 156 -0.12 18.05 10.72
C ASN A 156 1.40 18.07 10.53
N MET A 157 1.99 19.27 10.50
CA MET A 157 3.42 19.47 10.24
C MET A 157 4.31 18.99 11.39
N ASP A 158 3.79 18.94 12.62
CA ASP A 158 4.52 18.36 13.76
C ASP A 158 4.69 16.85 13.55
N ALA A 159 3.62 16.18 13.08
CA ALA A 159 3.67 14.76 12.73
C ALA A 159 4.57 14.50 11.50
N VAL A 160 4.53 15.38 10.49
CA VAL A 160 5.43 15.30 9.33
C VAL A 160 6.90 15.37 9.77
N ALA A 161 7.24 16.33 10.62
CA ALA A 161 8.60 16.45 11.17
C ALA A 161 9.01 15.22 12.00
N GLN A 162 8.08 14.67 12.77
CA GLN A 162 8.30 13.44 13.52
C GLN A 162 8.54 12.24 12.58
N MET A 163 7.70 12.08 11.57
CA MET A 163 7.79 10.94 10.67
C MET A 163 9.08 10.90 9.85
N GLY A 164 9.64 12.04 9.43
CA GLY A 164 10.96 12.06 8.80
C GLY A 164 12.06 11.46 9.69
N ARG A 165 12.02 11.76 11.01
CA ARG A 165 12.94 11.15 11.98
C ARG A 165 12.67 9.65 12.16
N ILE A 166 11.40 9.27 12.24
CA ILE A 166 10.99 7.86 12.44
C ILE A 166 11.40 7.01 11.24
N VAL A 167 11.16 7.46 10.00
CA VAL A 167 11.59 6.75 8.78
C VAL A 167 13.11 6.54 8.79
N LYS A 168 13.88 7.58 9.10
CA LYS A 168 15.36 7.48 9.21
C LYS A 168 15.78 6.46 10.26
N ARG A 169 15.18 6.53 11.47
CA ARG A 169 15.46 5.57 12.56
C ARG A 169 15.05 4.13 12.20
N CYS A 170 13.94 3.93 11.48
CA CYS A 170 13.56 2.59 11.02
C CYS A 170 14.64 1.98 10.12
N ALA A 171 15.18 2.78 9.18
CA ALA A 171 16.29 2.33 8.33
C ALA A 171 17.55 2.04 9.15
N GLU A 172 17.92 2.91 10.09
CA GLU A 172 19.10 2.74 10.95
C GLU A 172 19.00 1.49 11.84
N TYR A 173 17.83 1.22 12.44
CA TYR A 173 17.61 0.06 13.29
C TYR A 173 17.66 -1.27 12.54
N THR A 174 17.43 -1.24 11.23
CA THR A 174 17.40 -2.44 10.37
C THR A 174 18.45 -2.37 9.23
N LYS A 175 19.51 -1.60 9.40
CA LYS A 175 20.55 -1.41 8.38
C LYS A 175 21.22 -2.72 7.95
N ASP A 176 21.36 -3.66 8.87
CA ASP A 176 21.95 -4.97 8.62
C ASP A 176 20.97 -5.95 7.95
N ASP A 177 19.69 -5.56 7.81
CA ASP A 177 18.63 -6.26 7.10
C ASP A 177 18.07 -5.38 5.97
N ASN A 178 18.95 -4.82 5.15
CA ASN A 178 18.62 -3.99 3.99
C ASN A 178 17.62 -2.86 4.28
N CYS A 179 17.68 -2.25 5.48
CA CYS A 179 16.78 -1.18 5.92
C CYS A 179 15.29 -1.56 5.85
N LEU A 180 14.94 -2.84 5.97
CA LEU A 180 13.60 -3.39 5.78
C LEU A 180 12.54 -2.76 6.71
N GLY A 181 12.94 -2.26 7.88
CA GLY A 181 12.04 -1.54 8.78
C GLY A 181 11.38 -0.32 8.11
N ALA A 182 12.13 0.42 7.28
CA ALA A 182 11.57 1.53 6.52
C ALA A 182 10.61 1.06 5.40
N ALA A 183 10.85 -0.10 4.81
CA ALA A 183 9.96 -0.69 3.80
C ALA A 183 8.61 -1.19 4.39
N LYS A 184 8.57 -1.46 5.71
CA LYS A 184 7.35 -1.84 6.45
C LYS A 184 6.57 -0.66 7.04
N LEU A 185 7.02 0.59 6.81
CA LEU A 185 6.40 1.80 7.33
C LEU A 185 5.85 2.65 6.18
N VAL A 186 4.60 3.07 6.29
CA VAL A 186 3.94 3.96 5.32
C VAL A 186 3.43 5.21 6.01
N VAL A 187 3.71 6.39 5.43
CA VAL A 187 3.13 7.66 5.88
C VAL A 187 2.03 8.07 4.91
N PHE A 188 0.81 8.24 5.41
CA PHE A 188 -0.38 8.52 4.60
C PHE A 188 -0.88 9.97 4.72
N CYS A 189 -1.54 10.41 3.65
CA CYS A 189 -2.57 11.43 3.67
C CYS A 189 -3.85 10.86 3.07
N ASN A 190 -5.01 11.11 3.69
CA ASN A 190 -6.30 10.51 3.31
C ASN A 190 -6.26 8.96 3.26
N ALA A 191 -5.71 8.32 4.27
CA ALA A 191 -5.63 6.86 4.33
C ALA A 191 -7.03 6.23 4.27
N PRO A 192 -7.28 5.24 3.39
CA PRO A 192 -8.54 4.49 3.39
C PRO A 192 -8.58 3.51 4.56
N GLU A 193 -9.78 3.31 5.12
CA GLU A 193 -9.99 2.48 6.29
C GLU A 193 -10.21 0.99 5.98
N ASP A 194 -10.46 0.67 4.72
CA ASP A 194 -10.79 -0.65 4.19
C ASP A 194 -9.70 -1.29 3.31
N ASN A 195 -8.51 -0.69 3.25
CA ASN A 195 -7.43 -1.09 2.37
C ASN A 195 -6.88 -2.49 2.70
N PRO A 196 -6.99 -3.50 1.80
CA PRO A 196 -6.44 -4.83 2.03
C PRO A 196 -4.99 -5.01 1.56
N PHE A 197 -4.45 -4.05 0.82
CA PHE A 197 -3.39 -4.30 -0.15
C PHE A 197 -2.02 -3.85 0.32
N MET A 198 -1.94 -2.65 0.89
CA MET A 198 -0.66 -2.02 1.18
C MET A 198 -0.09 -2.47 2.52
N ALA A 199 1.23 -2.52 2.64
CA ALA A 199 1.90 -2.61 3.93
C ALA A 199 1.44 -1.43 4.81
N GLY A 200 1.13 -1.68 6.07
CA GLY A 200 0.61 -0.65 6.96
C GLY A 200 -0.89 -0.33 6.80
N ALA A 201 -1.63 -1.10 6.00
CA ALA A 201 -3.09 -1.08 6.02
C ALA A 201 -3.61 -1.28 7.45
N PHE A 202 -4.75 -0.66 7.78
CA PHE A 202 -5.41 -0.84 9.07
C PHE A 202 -6.91 -1.02 8.88
N HIS A 203 -7.57 -1.52 9.89
CA HIS A 203 -9.02 -1.68 9.92
C HIS A 203 -9.65 -0.48 10.61
N GLY A 204 -10.45 0.30 9.88
CA GLY A 204 -11.05 1.52 10.37
C GLY A 204 -12.12 1.29 11.45
N VAL A 205 -12.34 2.29 12.27
CA VAL A 205 -13.34 2.21 13.35
C VAL A 205 -14.79 2.24 12.85
N GLY A 206 -14.99 2.68 11.60
CA GLY A 206 -16.30 2.69 10.93
C GLY A 206 -16.65 1.36 10.25
N GLU A 207 -15.70 0.43 10.17
CA GLU A 207 -15.87 -0.86 9.52
C GLU A 207 -16.57 -1.89 10.43
N ALA A 208 -17.04 -3.00 9.83
CA ALA A 208 -17.64 -4.11 10.58
C ALA A 208 -16.64 -4.73 11.58
N ASP A 209 -17.12 -5.39 12.65
CA ASP A 209 -16.25 -6.01 13.66
C ASP A 209 -15.23 -6.99 13.06
N CYS A 210 -15.63 -7.73 12.01
CA CYS A 210 -14.75 -8.58 11.23
C CYS A 210 -15.23 -8.60 9.78
N VAL A 211 -14.33 -8.50 8.81
CA VAL A 211 -14.65 -8.43 7.37
C VAL A 211 -13.56 -9.07 6.53
N ILE A 212 -13.91 -9.63 5.38
CA ILE A 212 -12.97 -10.11 4.37
C ILE A 212 -12.87 -9.09 3.23
N ASN A 213 -11.68 -8.59 2.97
CA ASN A 213 -11.34 -7.74 1.83
C ASN A 213 -10.39 -8.49 0.89
N VAL A 214 -10.53 -8.28 -0.41
CA VAL A 214 -9.72 -8.97 -1.42
C VAL A 214 -8.98 -7.95 -2.28
N GLY A 215 -7.68 -8.11 -2.40
CA GLY A 215 -6.85 -7.38 -3.35
C GLY A 215 -6.54 -8.23 -4.58
N VAL A 216 -6.91 -7.73 -5.74
CA VAL A 216 -6.70 -8.38 -7.04
C VAL A 216 -5.73 -7.56 -7.87
N SER A 217 -4.78 -8.21 -8.54
CA SER A 217 -3.80 -7.56 -9.38
C SER A 217 -3.69 -8.23 -10.75
N GLY A 218 -3.21 -7.49 -11.74
CA GLY A 218 -3.04 -8.00 -13.08
C GLY A 218 -2.45 -6.98 -14.06
N PRO A 219 -1.32 -6.31 -13.73
CA PRO A 219 -0.61 -5.47 -14.70
C PRO A 219 -0.23 -6.27 -15.95
N GLY A 220 0.23 -7.52 -15.77
CA GLY A 220 0.58 -8.40 -16.86
C GLY A 220 -0.58 -8.66 -17.83
N VAL A 221 -1.80 -8.84 -17.31
CA VAL A 221 -3.01 -9.04 -18.15
C VAL A 221 -3.28 -7.80 -18.99
N VAL A 222 -3.26 -6.61 -18.37
CA VAL A 222 -3.48 -5.34 -19.09
C VAL A 222 -2.40 -5.14 -20.15
N ARG A 223 -1.12 -5.36 -19.81
CA ARG A 223 -0.01 -5.29 -20.76
C ARG A 223 -0.17 -6.26 -21.92
N ALA A 224 -0.48 -7.53 -21.64
CA ALA A 224 -0.65 -8.56 -22.66
C ALA A 224 -1.78 -8.23 -23.67
N VAL A 225 -2.85 -7.60 -23.18
CA VAL A 225 -3.94 -7.13 -24.07
C VAL A 225 -3.48 -5.95 -24.92
N LEU A 226 -2.75 -4.98 -24.37
CA LEU A 226 -2.26 -3.82 -25.14
C LEU A 226 -1.16 -4.18 -26.12
N SER A 227 -0.28 -5.13 -25.79
CA SER A 227 0.80 -5.57 -26.69
C SER A 227 0.26 -6.23 -27.97
N LYS A 228 -0.91 -6.88 -27.90
CA LYS A 228 -1.60 -7.52 -29.02
C LYS A 228 -2.57 -6.59 -29.75
N ALA A 229 -2.83 -5.41 -29.19
CA ALA A 229 -3.75 -4.45 -29.78
C ALA A 229 -3.16 -3.80 -31.03
N ASP A 230 -4.04 -3.37 -31.94
CA ASP A 230 -3.64 -2.59 -33.11
C ASP A 230 -2.97 -1.28 -32.67
N LYS A 231 -1.74 -1.07 -33.14
CA LYS A 231 -0.95 0.13 -32.78
C LYS A 231 -1.52 1.44 -33.35
N SER A 232 -2.54 1.36 -34.23
CA SER A 232 -3.28 2.52 -34.75
C SER A 232 -4.44 2.97 -33.85
N LEU A 233 -4.72 2.24 -32.74
CA LEU A 233 -5.79 2.59 -31.81
C LEU A 233 -5.56 3.96 -31.20
N ARG A 234 -6.65 4.75 -31.12
CA ARG A 234 -6.65 6.04 -30.45
C ARG A 234 -6.72 5.87 -28.95
N MET A 235 -6.32 6.87 -28.17
CA MET A 235 -6.29 6.83 -26.70
C MET A 235 -7.66 6.48 -26.09
N ASP A 236 -8.75 6.96 -26.64
CA ASP A 236 -10.10 6.62 -26.18
C ASP A 236 -10.44 5.12 -26.38
N GLN A 237 -9.95 4.52 -27.46
CA GLN A 237 -10.12 3.07 -27.73
C GLN A 237 -9.21 2.23 -26.82
N ILE A 238 -8.00 2.69 -26.56
CA ILE A 238 -7.08 2.06 -25.57
C ILE A 238 -7.71 2.08 -24.18
N ALA A 239 -8.27 3.22 -23.74
CA ALA A 239 -8.96 3.35 -22.47
C ALA A 239 -10.15 2.37 -22.34
N ASP A 240 -10.93 2.19 -23.42
CA ASP A 240 -12.06 1.25 -23.47
C ASP A 240 -11.59 -0.22 -23.35
N LEU A 241 -10.47 -0.53 -23.99
CA LEU A 241 -9.84 -1.86 -23.90
C LEU A 241 -9.37 -2.16 -22.48
N ILE A 242 -8.67 -1.22 -21.84
CA ILE A 242 -8.23 -1.33 -20.43
C ILE A 242 -9.44 -1.51 -19.51
N LYS A 243 -10.48 -0.69 -19.67
CA LYS A 243 -11.70 -0.77 -18.85
C LYS A 243 -12.35 -2.16 -18.91
N ARG A 244 -12.47 -2.75 -20.12
CA ARG A 244 -13.01 -4.10 -20.31
C ARG A 244 -12.14 -5.16 -19.66
N THR A 245 -10.83 -5.01 -19.73
CA THR A 245 -9.86 -5.93 -19.08
C THR A 245 -9.99 -5.83 -17.56
N ALA A 246 -10.01 -4.63 -17.01
CA ALA A 246 -10.19 -4.37 -15.58
C ALA A 246 -11.51 -4.95 -15.05
N PHE A 247 -12.61 -4.85 -15.81
CA PHE A 247 -13.87 -5.50 -15.47
C PHE A 247 -13.71 -7.01 -15.27
N LYS A 248 -13.01 -7.71 -16.19
CA LYS A 248 -12.80 -9.16 -16.10
C LYS A 248 -11.96 -9.53 -14.87
N ILE A 249 -10.87 -8.79 -14.63
CA ILE A 249 -10.00 -9.00 -13.46
C ILE A 249 -10.79 -8.83 -12.16
N THR A 250 -11.59 -7.77 -12.04
CA THR A 250 -12.39 -7.50 -10.84
C THR A 250 -13.43 -8.60 -10.56
N ARG A 251 -14.03 -9.18 -11.60
CA ARG A 251 -14.96 -10.31 -11.45
C ARG A 251 -14.33 -11.52 -10.78
N MET A 252 -13.02 -11.75 -10.99
CA MET A 252 -12.29 -12.80 -10.28
C MET A 252 -12.13 -12.47 -8.80
N GLY A 253 -11.79 -11.21 -8.46
CA GLY A 253 -11.75 -10.77 -7.07
C GLY A 253 -13.08 -10.92 -6.35
N GLN A 254 -14.20 -10.58 -7.02
CA GLN A 254 -15.55 -10.78 -6.49
C GLN A 254 -15.83 -12.25 -6.17
N LEU A 255 -15.46 -13.17 -7.06
CA LEU A 255 -15.63 -14.61 -6.83
C LEU A 255 -14.85 -15.06 -5.60
N VAL A 256 -13.59 -14.66 -5.49
CA VAL A 256 -12.73 -15.00 -4.33
C VAL A 256 -13.32 -14.47 -3.03
N GLY A 257 -13.72 -13.21 -3.01
CA GLY A 257 -14.30 -12.57 -1.82
C GLY A 257 -15.58 -13.27 -1.37
N THR A 258 -16.48 -13.61 -2.29
CA THR A 258 -17.71 -14.34 -1.98
C THR A 258 -17.42 -15.72 -1.39
N VAL A 259 -16.55 -16.51 -2.03
CA VAL A 259 -16.19 -17.86 -1.55
C VAL A 259 -15.47 -17.82 -0.21
N ALA A 260 -14.55 -16.87 -0.02
CA ALA A 260 -13.82 -16.71 1.24
C ALA A 260 -14.78 -16.31 2.39
N SER A 261 -15.69 -15.36 2.13
CA SER A 261 -16.71 -14.92 3.07
C SER A 261 -17.60 -16.09 3.53
N GLU A 262 -18.10 -16.88 2.58
CA GLU A 262 -18.94 -18.05 2.89
C GLU A 262 -18.19 -19.11 3.71
N LYS A 263 -16.95 -19.44 3.34
CA LYS A 263 -16.15 -20.45 4.03
C LYS A 263 -15.70 -20.03 5.43
N LEU A 264 -15.43 -18.75 5.62
CA LEU A 264 -14.97 -18.20 6.90
C LEU A 264 -16.13 -17.77 7.80
N GLY A 265 -17.35 -17.66 7.27
CA GLY A 265 -18.52 -17.15 8.00
C GLY A 265 -18.36 -15.68 8.41
N VAL A 266 -17.63 -14.88 7.61
CA VAL A 266 -17.32 -13.48 7.86
C VAL A 266 -17.87 -12.63 6.71
N PRO A 267 -18.50 -11.47 6.95
CA PRO A 267 -19.00 -10.60 5.88
C PRO A 267 -17.96 -10.27 4.83
N PHE A 268 -18.38 -10.24 3.56
CA PHE A 268 -17.57 -9.75 2.47
C PHE A 268 -17.60 -8.21 2.44
N GLY A 269 -16.45 -7.57 2.52
CA GLY A 269 -16.28 -6.12 2.46
C GLY A 269 -16.09 -5.66 1.02
N ILE A 270 -14.82 -5.53 0.60
CA ILE A 270 -14.50 -4.92 -0.70
C ILE A 270 -13.56 -5.78 -1.57
N VAL A 271 -13.60 -5.46 -2.86
CA VAL A 271 -12.56 -5.81 -3.84
C VAL A 271 -11.76 -4.55 -4.15
N ASP A 272 -10.48 -4.62 -3.91
CA ASP A 272 -9.51 -3.64 -4.36
C ASP A 272 -8.88 -4.14 -5.66
N LEU A 273 -9.20 -3.50 -6.79
CA LEU A 273 -8.51 -3.73 -8.03
C LEU A 273 -7.36 -2.73 -8.16
N SER A 274 -6.20 -3.14 -7.72
CA SER A 274 -4.98 -2.37 -7.88
C SER A 274 -4.01 -3.07 -8.82
N LEU A 275 -3.63 -2.38 -9.90
CA LEU A 275 -2.51 -2.83 -10.74
C LEU A 275 -1.22 -2.63 -9.95
N ALA A 276 -0.94 -3.58 -9.07
CA ALA A 276 0.25 -3.62 -8.25
C ALA A 276 1.25 -4.58 -8.90
N PRO A 277 2.35 -4.07 -9.47
CA PRO A 277 3.31 -4.89 -10.18
C PRO A 277 4.07 -5.84 -9.24
N THR A 278 4.82 -6.76 -9.86
CA THR A 278 5.87 -7.55 -9.22
C THR A 278 7.18 -7.36 -9.96
N PRO A 279 8.34 -7.75 -9.37
CA PRO A 279 9.62 -7.71 -10.08
C PRO A 279 9.69 -8.63 -11.31
N ALA A 280 8.68 -9.48 -11.55
CA ALA A 280 8.63 -10.37 -12.69
C ALA A 280 8.55 -9.59 -14.01
N ILE A 281 9.38 -10.00 -14.98
CA ILE A 281 9.34 -9.43 -16.32
C ILE A 281 7.99 -9.75 -16.97
N GLY A 282 7.20 -8.71 -17.24
CA GLY A 282 5.86 -8.85 -17.81
C GLY A 282 4.76 -8.33 -16.92
N ASP A 283 4.96 -8.28 -15.61
CA ASP A 283 4.01 -7.78 -14.63
C ASP A 283 4.44 -6.37 -14.17
N SER A 284 4.32 -5.38 -15.05
CA SER A 284 4.84 -4.01 -14.86
C SER A 284 3.83 -2.96 -15.32
N VAL A 285 3.58 -1.98 -14.47
CA VAL A 285 2.78 -0.78 -14.81
C VAL A 285 3.57 0.13 -15.75
N ALA A 286 4.88 0.28 -15.57
CA ALA A 286 5.71 1.05 -16.49
C ALA A 286 5.60 0.52 -17.91
N TYR A 287 5.67 -0.79 -18.11
CA TYR A 287 5.52 -1.40 -19.43
C TYR A 287 4.12 -1.23 -20.02
N ILE A 288 3.06 -1.14 -19.19
CA ILE A 288 1.73 -0.76 -19.69
C ILE A 288 1.77 0.64 -20.30
N LEU A 289 2.43 1.59 -19.64
CA LEU A 289 2.56 2.96 -20.15
C LEU A 289 3.38 3.03 -21.45
N GLU A 290 4.39 2.18 -21.57
CA GLU A 290 5.22 2.05 -22.79
C GLU A 290 4.41 1.46 -23.95
N GLU A 291 3.54 0.46 -23.69
CA GLU A 291 2.62 -0.07 -24.74
C GLU A 291 1.63 0.99 -25.25
N MET A 292 1.38 2.07 -24.50
CA MET A 292 0.59 3.22 -24.97
C MET A 292 1.38 4.16 -25.91
N GLY A 293 2.66 3.88 -26.20
CA GLY A 293 3.48 4.61 -27.15
C GLY A 293 4.57 5.48 -26.51
N LEU A 294 4.86 5.31 -25.21
CA LEU A 294 6.04 5.92 -24.60
C LEU A 294 7.29 5.07 -24.91
N GLU A 295 8.42 5.71 -25.21
CA GLU A 295 9.69 5.01 -25.40
C GLU A 295 10.18 4.38 -24.09
N THR A 296 10.02 5.12 -22.98
CA THR A 296 10.30 4.63 -21.63
C THR A 296 9.43 5.39 -20.61
N CYS A 297 9.12 4.73 -19.51
CA CYS A 297 8.47 5.37 -18.37
C CYS A 297 9.36 6.51 -17.84
N GLY A 298 8.77 7.67 -17.55
CA GLY A 298 9.50 8.90 -17.18
C GLY A 298 9.52 9.95 -18.30
N ALA A 299 9.33 9.56 -19.57
CA ALA A 299 9.19 10.49 -20.68
C ALA A 299 7.99 11.45 -20.47
N TYR A 300 8.00 12.60 -21.15
CA TYR A 300 6.81 13.46 -21.18
C TYR A 300 5.62 12.72 -21.78
N GLY A 301 4.46 12.82 -21.11
CA GLY A 301 3.28 12.02 -21.43
C GLY A 301 3.01 10.89 -20.41
N THR A 302 4.01 10.44 -19.65
CA THR A 302 3.85 9.39 -18.63
C THR A 302 2.71 9.68 -17.66
N THR A 303 2.65 10.89 -17.10
CA THR A 303 1.58 11.30 -16.16
C THR A 303 0.19 11.29 -16.85
N ALA A 304 0.09 11.69 -18.11
CA ALA A 304 -1.16 11.65 -18.86
C ALA A 304 -1.63 10.22 -19.15
N CYS A 305 -0.72 9.33 -19.58
CA CYS A 305 -1.01 7.91 -19.77
C CYS A 305 -1.43 7.23 -18.45
N LEU A 306 -0.74 7.55 -17.33
CA LEU A 306 -1.09 7.03 -16.02
C LEU A 306 -2.46 7.51 -15.54
N ALA A 307 -2.82 8.78 -15.78
CA ALA A 307 -4.15 9.32 -15.48
C ALA A 307 -5.24 8.53 -16.20
N MET A 308 -5.05 8.28 -17.50
CA MET A 308 -5.98 7.49 -18.30
C MET A 308 -6.06 6.03 -17.81
N LEU A 309 -4.91 5.40 -17.53
CA LEU A 309 -4.85 4.04 -16.99
C LEU A 309 -5.63 3.93 -15.68
N ASN A 310 -5.34 4.81 -14.73
CA ASN A 310 -5.96 4.82 -13.42
C ASN A 310 -7.49 4.99 -13.49
N ASP A 311 -7.97 5.91 -14.31
CA ASP A 311 -9.39 6.15 -14.52
C ASP A 311 -10.09 4.95 -15.20
N ALA A 312 -9.49 4.38 -16.24
CA ALA A 312 -10.04 3.24 -16.96
C ALA A 312 -10.14 2.00 -16.07
N VAL A 313 -9.14 1.75 -15.22
CA VAL A 313 -9.13 0.67 -14.22
C VAL A 313 -10.26 0.85 -13.21
N LYS A 314 -10.41 2.04 -12.64
CA LYS A 314 -11.50 2.35 -11.68
C LYS A 314 -12.88 2.17 -12.31
N LYS A 315 -13.08 2.65 -13.53
CA LYS A 315 -14.34 2.48 -14.28
C LYS A 315 -14.66 1.00 -14.52
N GLY A 316 -13.67 0.19 -14.88
CA GLY A 316 -13.83 -1.26 -15.04
C GLY A 316 -14.22 -1.95 -13.74
N GLY A 317 -13.57 -1.58 -12.63
CA GLY A 317 -13.89 -2.09 -11.29
C GLY A 317 -15.31 -1.81 -10.87
N VAL A 318 -15.75 -0.56 -10.90
CA VAL A 318 -17.10 -0.14 -10.50
C VAL A 318 -18.19 -0.83 -11.36
N MET A 319 -17.92 -1.13 -12.63
CA MET A 319 -18.86 -1.86 -13.49
C MET A 319 -18.95 -3.36 -13.13
N ALA A 320 -17.94 -3.93 -12.49
CA ALA A 320 -17.84 -5.36 -12.22
C ALA A 320 -18.50 -5.79 -10.90
N THR A 321 -18.52 -4.92 -9.90
CA THR A 321 -19.01 -5.22 -8.56
C THR A 321 -19.47 -3.95 -7.84
N SER A 322 -20.41 -4.10 -6.91
CA SER A 322 -20.79 -3.04 -5.97
C SER A 322 -19.85 -2.94 -4.75
N ASN A 323 -18.93 -3.88 -4.60
CA ASN A 323 -18.02 -4.00 -3.46
C ASN A 323 -16.64 -3.39 -3.77
N VAL A 324 -16.55 -2.34 -4.59
CA VAL A 324 -15.28 -1.67 -4.87
C VAL A 324 -14.88 -0.78 -3.70
N GLY A 325 -13.61 -0.90 -3.28
CA GLY A 325 -13.06 -0.11 -2.18
C GLY A 325 -11.54 -0.08 -2.19
N GLY A 326 -10.94 0.20 -1.05
CA GLY A 326 -9.50 0.30 -0.88
C GLY A 326 -8.86 1.42 -1.70
N LEU A 327 -7.77 1.12 -2.36
CA LEU A 327 -7.01 2.06 -3.19
C LEU A 327 -7.43 2.04 -4.66
N SER A 328 -7.83 0.91 -5.17
CA SER A 328 -8.24 0.62 -6.57
C SER A 328 -7.64 1.56 -7.64
N GLY A 329 -6.84 1.02 -8.54
CA GLY A 329 -6.22 1.80 -9.61
C GLY A 329 -4.81 1.33 -9.98
N ALA A 330 -3.93 2.24 -10.37
CA ALA A 330 -2.56 1.91 -10.75
C ALA A 330 -1.55 2.31 -9.67
N PHE A 331 -0.72 1.36 -9.24
CA PHE A 331 0.39 1.56 -8.32
C PHE A 331 1.68 1.84 -9.09
N ILE A 332 2.57 2.58 -8.49
CA ILE A 332 3.87 2.94 -9.09
C ILE A 332 5.05 2.68 -8.14
N PRO A 333 5.14 1.50 -7.48
CA PRO A 333 6.28 1.19 -6.62
C PRO A 333 7.54 1.02 -7.48
N VAL A 334 8.66 1.62 -7.06
CA VAL A 334 9.87 1.58 -7.90
C VAL A 334 10.56 0.22 -7.81
N SER A 335 10.79 -0.33 -6.61
CA SER A 335 11.52 -1.60 -6.48
C SER A 335 10.71 -2.85 -6.85
N GLU A 336 9.39 -2.73 -6.92
CA GLU A 336 8.49 -3.85 -7.22
C GLU A 336 8.10 -3.94 -8.71
N ASP A 337 8.59 -3.02 -9.58
CA ASP A 337 8.23 -2.92 -11.00
C ASP A 337 9.46 -2.93 -11.88
N ALA A 338 9.64 -3.97 -12.69
CA ALA A 338 10.82 -4.13 -13.57
C ALA A 338 11.03 -2.92 -14.52
N GLY A 339 9.97 -2.33 -15.03
CA GLY A 339 10.04 -1.15 -15.89
C GLY A 339 10.38 0.13 -15.12
N MET A 340 9.84 0.31 -13.90
CA MET A 340 10.20 1.44 -13.04
C MET A 340 11.66 1.34 -12.60
N ILE A 341 12.13 0.16 -12.20
CA ILE A 341 13.54 -0.10 -11.88
C ILE A 341 14.43 0.29 -13.06
N HIS A 342 14.10 -0.16 -14.28
CA HIS A 342 14.84 0.17 -15.48
C HIS A 342 14.87 1.68 -15.74
N ALA A 343 13.72 2.35 -15.68
CA ALA A 343 13.59 3.77 -15.88
C ALA A 343 14.36 4.61 -14.84
N ALA A 344 14.38 4.16 -13.58
CA ALA A 344 15.15 4.78 -12.51
C ALA A 344 16.67 4.62 -12.74
N ARG A 345 17.15 3.41 -13.09
CA ARG A 345 18.55 3.14 -13.40
C ARG A 345 19.09 3.95 -14.57
N THR A 346 18.27 4.16 -15.59
CA THR A 346 18.65 4.96 -16.77
C THR A 346 18.52 6.46 -16.56
N GLY A 347 17.97 6.91 -15.42
CA GLY A 347 17.73 8.31 -15.10
C GLY A 347 16.55 8.93 -15.87
N ALA A 348 15.76 8.14 -16.59
CA ALA A 348 14.53 8.59 -17.24
C ALA A 348 13.43 8.90 -16.20
N LEU A 349 13.39 8.16 -15.10
CA LEU A 349 12.46 8.35 -13.99
C LEU A 349 13.20 8.97 -12.79
N LYS A 350 12.77 10.15 -12.37
CA LYS A 350 13.31 10.89 -11.23
C LYS A 350 12.22 11.08 -10.17
N LEU A 351 12.61 11.43 -8.94
CA LEU A 351 11.66 11.62 -7.84
C LEU A 351 10.60 12.67 -8.17
N GLU A 352 10.99 13.81 -8.73
CA GLU A 352 10.08 14.89 -9.11
C GLU A 352 9.07 14.44 -10.20
N LYS A 353 9.47 13.51 -11.05
CA LYS A 353 8.55 12.90 -12.02
C LYS A 353 7.57 11.95 -11.34
N LEU A 354 8.04 11.16 -10.38
CA LEU A 354 7.18 10.31 -9.55
C LEU A 354 6.18 11.14 -8.76
N GLU A 355 6.58 12.23 -8.12
CA GLU A 355 5.68 13.17 -7.44
C GLU A 355 4.58 13.68 -8.37
N ALA A 356 4.93 14.10 -9.59
CA ALA A 356 3.91 14.49 -10.58
C ALA A 356 2.97 13.34 -10.97
N MET A 357 3.46 12.11 -11.01
CA MET A 357 2.67 10.91 -11.28
C MET A 357 1.74 10.56 -10.11
N THR A 358 2.14 10.85 -8.87
CA THR A 358 1.31 10.59 -7.69
C THR A 358 0.04 11.43 -7.64
N ALA A 359 0.00 12.56 -8.32
CA ALA A 359 -1.23 13.34 -8.47
C ALA A 359 -2.36 12.56 -9.17
N VAL A 360 -2.03 11.54 -9.96
CA VAL A 360 -2.97 10.77 -10.78
C VAL A 360 -2.94 9.26 -10.56
N CYS A 361 -1.98 8.72 -9.83
CA CYS A 361 -1.96 7.30 -9.44
C CYS A 361 -2.95 7.02 -8.29
N SER A 362 -3.04 5.77 -7.82
CA SER A 362 -3.95 5.41 -6.73
C SER A 362 -3.30 5.43 -5.34
N VAL A 363 -1.99 5.47 -5.23
CA VAL A 363 -1.27 5.37 -3.94
C VAL A 363 -0.43 6.61 -3.64
N GLY A 364 0.73 6.76 -4.25
CA GLY A 364 1.71 7.79 -3.92
C GLY A 364 3.13 7.33 -4.25
N LEU A 365 4.12 7.91 -3.58
CA LEU A 365 5.52 7.48 -3.63
C LEU A 365 5.67 6.13 -2.90
N ASP A 366 6.09 5.12 -3.60
CA ASP A 366 6.12 3.77 -3.06
C ASP A 366 7.41 3.04 -3.39
N MET A 367 8.01 2.39 -2.36
CA MET A 367 9.23 1.58 -2.46
C MET A 367 10.38 2.30 -3.18
N ILE A 368 10.65 3.53 -2.78
CA ILE A 368 11.70 4.37 -3.36
C ILE A 368 12.92 4.34 -2.46
N VAL A 369 14.03 3.84 -2.98
CA VAL A 369 15.30 3.83 -2.27
C VAL A 369 16.02 5.17 -2.49
N ILE A 370 16.41 5.81 -1.39
CA ILE A 370 17.10 7.12 -1.37
C ILE A 370 18.44 7.00 -0.66
N PRO A 371 19.39 7.94 -0.88
CA PRO A 371 20.71 7.91 -0.21
C PRO A 371 20.59 7.81 1.30
N GLY A 372 21.42 6.97 1.91
CA GLY A 372 21.42 6.74 3.34
C GLY A 372 21.69 7.98 4.19
N GLU A 373 22.45 8.94 3.67
CA GLU A 373 22.79 10.20 4.34
C GLU A 373 21.69 11.26 4.26
N THR A 374 20.57 10.98 3.56
CA THR A 374 19.45 11.93 3.48
C THR A 374 18.99 12.35 4.87
N SER A 375 18.88 13.67 5.11
CA SER A 375 18.48 14.20 6.40
C SER A 375 16.99 13.92 6.69
N ALA A 376 16.66 13.81 7.97
CA ALA A 376 15.27 13.63 8.40
C ALA A 376 14.36 14.79 7.92
N SER A 377 14.87 16.00 7.82
CA SER A 377 14.10 17.15 7.32
C SER A 377 13.81 17.04 5.83
N VAL A 378 14.73 16.55 5.01
CA VAL A 378 14.48 16.29 3.58
C VAL A 378 13.42 15.21 3.42
N ILE A 379 13.48 14.11 4.18
CA ILE A 379 12.44 13.07 4.21
C ILE A 379 11.09 13.67 4.62
N SER A 380 11.07 14.54 5.64
CA SER A 380 9.86 15.28 6.05
C SER A 380 9.31 16.16 4.93
N GLY A 381 10.19 16.77 4.13
CA GLY A 381 9.79 17.57 2.96
C GLY A 381 9.07 16.72 1.92
N ILE A 382 9.61 15.56 1.57
CA ILE A 382 8.96 14.60 0.66
C ILE A 382 7.57 14.19 1.19
N ILE A 383 7.47 13.93 2.49
CA ILE A 383 6.19 13.60 3.14
C ILE A 383 5.20 14.77 3.05
N ALA A 384 5.68 16.01 3.25
CA ALA A 384 4.83 17.21 3.18
C ALA A 384 4.29 17.44 1.77
N ASP A 385 5.14 17.30 0.75
CA ASP A 385 4.76 17.50 -0.66
C ASP A 385 3.74 16.44 -1.10
N GLU A 386 3.95 15.17 -0.79
CA GLU A 386 2.98 14.13 -1.06
C GLU A 386 1.65 14.32 -0.30
N ALA A 387 1.72 14.72 0.96
CA ALA A 387 0.52 15.02 1.72
C ALA A 387 -0.25 16.23 1.12
N ALA A 388 0.45 17.23 0.58
CA ALA A 388 -0.17 18.36 -0.11
C ALA A 388 -0.86 17.93 -1.42
N ILE A 389 -0.22 17.06 -2.21
CA ILE A 389 -0.82 16.47 -3.42
C ILE A 389 -2.11 15.72 -3.05
N GLY A 390 -2.06 14.86 -2.02
CA GLY A 390 -3.22 14.09 -1.55
C GLY A 390 -4.34 14.99 -1.05
N MET A 391 -4.00 15.97 -0.21
CA MET A 391 -4.95 16.90 0.39
C MET A 391 -5.70 17.73 -0.67
N VAL A 392 -4.98 18.31 -1.63
CA VAL A 392 -5.57 19.20 -2.65
C VAL A 392 -6.41 18.41 -3.65
N ASN A 393 -5.95 17.21 -4.05
CA ASN A 393 -6.65 16.38 -5.03
C ASN A 393 -7.74 15.47 -4.41
N THR A 394 -7.96 15.53 -3.11
CA THR A 394 -8.95 14.68 -2.39
C THR A 394 -8.74 13.19 -2.70
N LYS A 395 -7.48 12.78 -2.68
CA LYS A 395 -7.08 11.38 -2.93
C LYS A 395 -6.12 10.89 -1.84
N THR A 396 -6.03 9.58 -1.70
CA THR A 396 -4.97 8.98 -0.87
C THR A 396 -3.61 9.22 -1.50
N THR A 397 -2.66 9.68 -0.69
CA THR A 397 -1.24 9.60 -1.00
C THR A 397 -0.51 8.88 0.13
N ALA A 398 0.55 8.17 -0.24
CA ALA A 398 1.41 7.44 0.67
C ALA A 398 2.86 7.76 0.38
N VAL A 399 3.71 7.71 1.39
CA VAL A 399 5.16 7.80 1.26
C VAL A 399 5.77 6.58 1.92
N ARG A 400 6.44 5.75 1.09
CA ARG A 400 7.27 4.63 1.50
C ARG A 400 8.65 4.80 0.86
N VAL A 401 9.49 5.63 1.50
CA VAL A 401 10.87 5.88 1.09
C VAL A 401 11.83 5.18 2.04
N ILE A 402 12.89 4.61 1.49
CA ILE A 402 13.85 3.78 2.23
C ILE A 402 15.23 4.42 2.15
N PRO A 403 15.68 5.11 3.22
CA PRO A 403 17.06 5.57 3.31
C PRO A 403 18.01 4.37 3.37
N ALA A 404 18.83 4.18 2.33
CA ALA A 404 19.76 3.05 2.22
C ALA A 404 21.03 3.32 3.02
N ILE A 405 21.03 3.05 4.31
CA ILE A 405 22.14 3.39 5.21
C ILE A 405 23.47 2.79 4.71
N GLY A 406 24.47 3.65 4.53
CA GLY A 406 25.80 3.29 4.03
C GLY A 406 25.86 3.05 2.52
N LYS A 407 24.84 3.45 1.76
CA LYS A 407 24.79 3.35 0.29
C LYS A 407 24.56 4.71 -0.35
N ASP A 408 25.12 4.89 -1.55
CA ASP A 408 25.05 6.11 -2.34
C ASP A 408 24.26 5.92 -3.63
N VAL A 409 24.03 7.01 -4.35
CA VAL A 409 23.35 7.02 -5.65
C VAL A 409 24.01 6.04 -6.63
N GLY A 410 23.20 5.16 -7.20
CA GLY A 410 23.65 4.12 -8.14
C GLY A 410 23.89 2.75 -7.49
N ASP A 411 24.00 2.67 -6.17
CA ASP A 411 23.96 1.39 -5.45
C ASP A 411 22.56 0.77 -5.53
N GLU A 412 22.46 -0.49 -5.12
CA GLU A 412 21.18 -1.21 -5.06
C GLU A 412 20.88 -1.70 -3.64
N LEU A 413 19.59 -1.76 -3.31
CA LEU A 413 19.07 -2.36 -2.12
C LEU A 413 18.09 -3.47 -2.52
N ASP A 414 18.37 -4.71 -2.07
CA ASP A 414 17.55 -5.88 -2.38
C ASP A 414 16.73 -6.27 -1.14
N PHE A 415 15.41 -6.22 -1.26
CA PHE A 415 14.46 -6.60 -0.20
C PHE A 415 14.00 -8.06 -0.34
N GLY A 416 14.27 -8.68 -1.50
CA GLY A 416 13.81 -10.02 -1.84
C GLY A 416 12.32 -10.13 -2.13
N GLY A 417 11.94 -11.31 -2.63
CA GLY A 417 10.54 -11.68 -2.87
C GLY A 417 9.75 -10.67 -3.71
N LEU A 418 8.56 -10.33 -3.25
CA LEU A 418 7.68 -9.37 -3.96
C LEU A 418 8.11 -7.91 -3.82
N LEU A 419 8.91 -7.58 -2.80
CA LEU A 419 9.40 -6.21 -2.59
C LEU A 419 10.52 -5.85 -3.57
N GLY A 420 11.15 -6.86 -4.18
CA GLY A 420 12.14 -6.71 -5.24
C GLY A 420 13.44 -6.03 -4.82
N ALA A 421 14.05 -5.32 -5.76
CA ALA A 421 15.28 -4.58 -5.55
C ALA A 421 15.21 -3.22 -6.25
N GLY A 422 15.70 -2.17 -5.59
CA GLY A 422 15.65 -0.81 -6.12
C GLY A 422 17.02 -0.13 -6.17
N PRO A 423 17.30 0.67 -7.22
CA PRO A 423 18.46 1.53 -7.23
C PRO A 423 18.28 2.69 -6.24
N VAL A 424 19.37 3.10 -5.59
CA VAL A 424 19.40 4.33 -4.81
C VAL A 424 19.27 5.52 -5.77
N MET A 425 18.09 6.17 -5.72
CA MET A 425 17.76 7.27 -6.62
C MET A 425 18.35 8.60 -6.14
N PRO A 426 18.85 9.45 -7.06
CA PRO A 426 19.27 10.80 -6.69
C PRO A 426 18.06 11.64 -6.25
N ILE A 427 18.22 12.37 -5.16
CA ILE A 427 17.24 13.35 -4.67
C ILE A 427 17.93 14.64 -4.29
N SER A 428 17.17 15.74 -4.25
CA SER A 428 17.70 17.03 -3.76
C SER A 428 18.04 16.95 -2.27
N GLN A 429 19.24 17.39 -1.90
CA GLN A 429 19.73 17.46 -0.53
C GLN A 429 19.68 18.91 0.02
N ILE A 430 18.98 19.82 -0.66
CA ILE A 430 18.85 21.21 -0.23
C ILE A 430 18.05 21.24 1.08
N SER A 431 18.59 21.94 2.10
CA SER A 431 17.96 22.03 3.40
C SER A 431 16.61 22.74 3.35
N ASN A 432 15.64 22.14 4.03
CA ASN A 432 14.31 22.65 4.29
C ASN A 432 14.02 22.75 5.80
N ASP A 433 15.06 22.69 6.63
CA ASP A 433 14.96 22.65 8.09
C ASP A 433 14.08 23.75 8.67
N VAL A 434 14.22 24.99 8.16
CA VAL A 434 13.42 26.12 8.65
C VAL A 434 11.93 25.90 8.40
N MET A 435 11.56 25.37 7.23
CA MET A 435 10.17 25.11 6.88
C MET A 435 9.59 23.99 7.76
N ILE A 436 10.30 22.88 7.88
CA ILE A 436 9.86 21.73 8.67
C ILE A 436 9.76 22.07 10.16
N ASN A 437 10.73 22.81 10.70
CA ASN A 437 10.75 23.19 12.12
C ASN A 437 9.74 24.30 12.50
N ARG A 438 8.99 24.86 11.54
CA ARG A 438 7.87 25.75 11.88
C ARG A 438 6.75 25.00 12.58
N GLY A 439 6.59 23.71 12.29
CA GLY A 439 5.55 22.88 12.88
C GLY A 439 4.13 23.35 12.59
N GLY A 440 3.21 23.03 13.48
CA GLY A 440 1.81 23.44 13.40
C GLY A 440 1.05 22.72 12.29
N ARG A 441 0.27 23.46 11.51
CA ARG A 441 -0.65 22.87 10.51
C ARG A 441 -0.65 23.65 9.20
N ILE A 442 -0.58 22.95 8.08
CA ILE A 442 -1.03 23.48 6.78
C ILE A 442 -2.55 23.35 6.78
N PRO A 443 -3.31 24.47 6.65
CA PRO A 443 -4.77 24.43 6.72
C PRO A 443 -5.40 23.58 5.60
N ALA A 444 -6.60 23.07 5.90
CA ALA A 444 -7.41 22.40 4.88
C ALA A 444 -7.71 23.33 3.70
N PRO A 445 -7.71 22.84 2.44
CA PRO A 445 -8.01 23.64 1.27
C PRO A 445 -9.49 23.98 1.20
N LEU A 446 -9.86 25.01 0.39
CA LEU A 446 -11.26 25.39 0.19
C LEU A 446 -12.14 24.25 -0.31
N GLN A 447 -11.59 23.28 -1.04
CA GLN A 447 -12.30 22.09 -1.49
C GLN A 447 -12.86 21.24 -0.33
N ALA A 448 -12.27 21.32 0.86
CA ALA A 448 -12.77 20.63 2.05
C ALA A 448 -14.13 21.17 2.56
N LEU A 449 -14.52 22.35 2.11
CA LEU A 449 -15.80 22.99 2.49
C LEU A 449 -16.98 22.53 1.62
N LYS A 450 -16.81 21.54 0.77
CA LYS A 450 -17.92 20.92 0.02
C LYS A 450 -18.82 20.16 1.00
N ASN A 451 -20.03 20.63 1.12
CA ASN A 451 -21.08 19.99 1.90
C ASN A 451 -21.87 19.01 1.02
#